data_1398a15000881d17d152f9279bf6fa4c
#
_entry.id   1398a15000881d17d152f9279bf6fa4c
#
_cell.length_a   1.000
_cell.length_b   1.000
_cell.length_c   1.000
_cell.angle_alpha   90.00
_cell.angle_beta   90.00
_cell.angle_gamma   90.00
#
_symmetry.space_group_name_H-M   'P 1'
#
loop_
_entity.id
_entity.type
_entity.pdbx_description
1 polymer ?
#
loop_
_entity_poly.entity_id
_entity_poly.type
_entity_poly.pdbx_seq_one_letter_code
_entity_poly.pdbx_strand_id
1 'polypeptide(L)'
;MSRSDTGSQGADASPVAVITPPPAQTAHAGQPERRMRVLGALAGVVGPVLLAVYFTVPALAHWPYAGTSPDKLIAYATAHRLLFYGGGWLQATGSLLSIVFFLVLLQLSGARSTLAGSVALTGCALLLSVVVIEAALLEAVPIAAANGDQATVATAFALSNGVFARIFPLAPAPMVFAGIGFALSGTGVLPRVFARTAVLICGLFLIAGLAAVFATAGLILAIVMSVVEAVWIAAAAIALARTTAHTRHLGGESR
;
A
#
# COMPACT_ATOMS: atom_id res chain seq x y z
N MET A 1 -60.15 57.16 -38.38
CA MET A 1 -60.86 56.17 -39.20
C MET A 1 -59.90 55.08 -39.56
N SER A 2 -60.01 53.99 -39.04
CA SER A 2 -60.14 52.66 -39.61
C SER A 2 -59.81 51.56 -38.53
N ARG A 3 -60.75 50.69 -38.34
CA ARG A 3 -60.76 49.49 -37.51
C ARG A 3 -59.77 48.45 -38.08
N SER A 4 -59.16 47.69 -37.24
CA SER A 4 -58.66 46.38 -37.59
C SER A 4 -58.82 45.43 -36.44
N ASP A 5 -59.37 44.29 -36.78
CA ASP A 5 -59.88 43.22 -35.95
C ASP A 5 -58.79 42.43 -35.19
N THR A 6 -59.13 42.10 -33.99
CA THR A 6 -58.45 41.13 -33.14
C THR A 6 -58.80 39.68 -33.52
N GLY A 7 -57.84 38.94 -34.06
CA GLY A 7 -57.93 37.53 -34.24
C GLY A 7 -57.38 36.79 -32.99
N SER A 8 -58.30 36.26 -32.20
CA SER A 8 -58.00 35.32 -31.11
C SER A 8 -57.59 33.94 -31.69
N GLN A 9 -56.33 33.57 -31.60
CA GLN A 9 -55.86 32.20 -31.82
C GLN A 9 -55.77 31.47 -30.48
N GLY A 10 -56.68 30.53 -30.31
CA GLY A 10 -56.66 29.59 -29.20
C GLY A 10 -55.41 28.72 -29.23
N ALA A 11 -54.61 28.80 -28.17
CA ALA A 11 -53.48 27.94 -27.95
C ALA A 11 -53.98 26.55 -27.48
N ASP A 12 -53.89 25.60 -28.38
CA ASP A 12 -54.11 24.15 -28.10
C ASP A 12 -52.97 23.70 -27.20
N ALA A 13 -53.24 23.55 -25.88
CA ALA A 13 -52.29 23.04 -24.91
C ALA A 13 -52.24 21.50 -25.06
N SER A 14 -51.29 21.03 -25.86
CA SER A 14 -50.98 19.59 -25.88
C SER A 14 -50.50 19.12 -24.49
N PRO A 15 -51.01 18.03 -23.95
CA PRO A 15 -50.58 17.52 -22.66
C PRO A 15 -49.12 17.08 -22.75
N VAL A 16 -48.27 17.74 -21.96
CA VAL A 16 -46.86 17.37 -21.76
C VAL A 16 -46.87 15.95 -21.16
N ALA A 17 -46.46 14.95 -21.94
CA ALA A 17 -46.25 13.62 -21.47
C ALA A 17 -45.17 13.65 -20.36
N VAL A 18 -45.58 13.42 -19.13
CA VAL A 18 -44.68 13.17 -17.99
C VAL A 18 -43.91 11.89 -18.28
N ILE A 19 -42.68 12.03 -18.79
CA ILE A 19 -41.76 10.92 -18.95
C ILE A 19 -41.30 10.52 -17.54
N THR A 20 -41.95 9.51 -16.98
CA THR A 20 -41.53 8.86 -15.74
C THR A 20 -40.17 8.18 -16.03
N PRO A 21 -39.07 8.54 -15.36
CA PRO A 21 -37.80 7.86 -15.57
C PRO A 21 -37.91 6.40 -15.14
N PRO A 22 -37.32 5.46 -15.89
CA PRO A 22 -37.44 4.02 -15.58
C PRO A 22 -36.81 3.72 -14.22
N PRO A 23 -37.53 3.02 -13.32
CA PRO A 23 -37.03 2.65 -12.01
C PRO A 23 -36.19 1.40 -12.13
N ALA A 24 -34.90 1.49 -12.36
CA ALA A 24 -34.02 0.30 -12.21
C ALA A 24 -32.51 0.49 -12.46
N GLN A 25 -31.89 1.62 -12.20
CA GLN A 25 -30.43 1.71 -12.35
C GLN A 25 -29.65 1.89 -11.04
N THR A 26 -30.30 2.06 -9.90
CA THR A 26 -29.63 2.34 -8.62
C THR A 26 -29.04 1.11 -7.92
N ALA A 27 -29.49 -0.11 -8.24
CA ALA A 27 -29.04 -1.35 -7.58
C ALA A 27 -27.66 -1.84 -8.04
N HIS A 28 -27.18 -1.46 -9.22
CA HIS A 28 -25.91 -1.96 -9.78
C HIS A 28 -24.70 -1.06 -9.47
N ALA A 29 -24.91 0.21 -9.11
CA ALA A 29 -23.82 1.16 -8.89
C ALA A 29 -22.93 0.84 -7.65
N GLY A 30 -23.47 0.16 -6.65
CA GLY A 30 -22.72 -0.20 -5.43
C GLY A 30 -21.86 -1.47 -5.50
N GLN A 31 -22.03 -2.30 -6.51
CA GLN A 31 -21.29 -3.57 -6.60
C GLN A 31 -19.78 -3.41 -6.88
N PRO A 32 -19.32 -2.55 -7.81
CA PRO A 32 -17.90 -2.40 -8.10
C PRO A 32 -17.14 -1.82 -6.91
N GLU A 33 -17.70 -0.83 -6.21
CA GLU A 33 -17.08 -0.26 -5.01
C GLU A 33 -16.93 -1.30 -3.89
N ARG A 34 -17.93 -2.12 -3.66
CA ARG A 34 -17.88 -3.19 -2.66
C ARG A 34 -16.80 -4.23 -2.98
N ARG A 35 -16.70 -4.65 -4.25
CA ARG A 35 -15.64 -5.58 -4.68
C ARG A 35 -14.25 -4.98 -4.43
N MET A 36 -14.07 -3.72 -4.77
CA MET A 36 -12.82 -2.99 -4.55
C MET A 36 -12.46 -2.90 -3.05
N ARG A 37 -13.42 -2.62 -2.17
CA ARG A 37 -13.21 -2.62 -0.71
C ARG A 37 -12.79 -4.00 -0.18
N VAL A 38 -13.43 -5.08 -0.66
CA VAL A 38 -13.09 -6.45 -0.25
C VAL A 38 -11.68 -6.83 -0.74
N LEU A 39 -11.37 -6.57 -2.01
CA LEU A 39 -10.04 -6.84 -2.56
C LEU A 39 -8.95 -6.04 -1.82
N GLY A 40 -9.21 -4.75 -1.56
CA GLY A 40 -8.30 -3.92 -0.78
C GLY A 40 -8.10 -4.45 0.64
N ALA A 41 -9.17 -4.81 1.33
CA ALA A 41 -9.07 -5.37 2.68
C ALA A 41 -8.29 -6.70 2.70
N LEU A 42 -8.52 -7.60 1.74
CA LEU A 42 -7.75 -8.84 1.62
C LEU A 42 -6.27 -8.56 1.35
N ALA A 43 -5.96 -7.70 0.39
CA ALA A 43 -4.58 -7.31 0.08
C ALA A 43 -3.88 -6.67 1.28
N GLY A 44 -4.58 -5.77 2.00
CA GLY A 44 -4.07 -5.09 3.19
C GLY A 44 -3.98 -5.96 4.44
N VAL A 45 -4.51 -7.20 4.44
CA VAL A 45 -4.26 -8.18 5.50
C VAL A 45 -3.18 -9.17 5.07
N VAL A 46 -3.28 -9.72 3.85
CA VAL A 46 -2.34 -10.74 3.37
C VAL A 46 -0.94 -10.17 3.19
N GLY A 47 -0.81 -8.95 2.64
CA GLY A 47 0.48 -8.29 2.44
C GLY A 47 1.30 -8.21 3.74
N PRO A 48 0.79 -7.54 4.80
CA PRO A 48 1.47 -7.49 6.10
C PRO A 48 1.76 -8.85 6.74
N VAL A 49 0.90 -9.86 6.55
CA VAL A 49 1.15 -11.22 7.06
C VAL A 49 2.38 -11.82 6.36
N LEU A 50 2.49 -11.70 5.04
CA LEU A 50 3.67 -12.18 4.31
C LEU A 50 4.95 -11.44 4.75
N LEU A 51 4.87 -10.13 4.96
CA LEU A 51 5.98 -9.33 5.48
C LEU A 51 6.35 -9.72 6.93
N ALA A 52 5.37 -10.01 7.78
CA ALA A 52 5.63 -10.50 9.13
C ALA A 52 6.37 -11.84 9.12
N VAL A 53 5.99 -12.76 8.22
CA VAL A 53 6.72 -14.02 8.01
C VAL A 53 8.14 -13.72 7.53
N TYR A 54 8.29 -12.83 6.54
CA TYR A 54 9.60 -12.42 6.02
C TYR A 54 10.55 -11.91 7.11
N PHE A 55 10.08 -11.08 8.04
CA PHE A 55 10.92 -10.56 9.14
C PHE A 55 11.14 -11.56 10.27
N THR A 56 10.21 -12.47 10.52
CA THR A 56 10.28 -13.41 11.64
C THR A 56 11.19 -14.60 11.35
N VAL A 57 11.10 -15.18 10.15
CA VAL A 57 11.86 -16.39 9.78
C VAL A 57 13.37 -16.16 9.82
N PRO A 58 13.94 -15.08 9.26
CA PRO A 58 15.36 -14.78 9.40
C PRO A 58 15.82 -14.62 10.86
N ALA A 59 15.00 -13.99 11.70
CA ALA A 59 15.33 -13.82 13.12
C ALA A 59 15.45 -15.17 13.84
N LEU A 60 14.55 -16.12 13.53
CA LEU A 60 14.60 -17.48 14.07
C LEU A 60 15.76 -18.31 13.49
N ALA A 61 16.15 -18.04 12.25
CA ALA A 61 17.23 -18.75 11.55
C ALA A 61 18.62 -18.14 11.77
N HIS A 62 18.80 -17.27 12.75
CA HIS A 62 20.07 -16.60 13.07
C HIS A 62 20.69 -15.90 11.86
N TRP A 63 19.91 -15.05 11.20
CA TRP A 63 20.33 -14.30 10.01
C TRP A 63 21.68 -13.59 10.22
N PRO A 64 22.60 -13.66 9.27
CA PRO A 64 23.88 -12.99 9.38
C PRO A 64 23.73 -11.48 9.57
N TYR A 65 24.56 -10.86 10.38
CA TYR A 65 24.57 -9.41 10.54
C TYR A 65 25.43 -8.74 9.47
N ALA A 66 25.21 -7.46 9.25
CA ALA A 66 26.04 -6.65 8.36
C ALA A 66 27.50 -6.64 8.88
N GLY A 67 28.46 -7.07 8.04
CA GLY A 67 29.87 -7.23 8.43
C GLY A 67 30.29 -8.66 8.71
N THR A 68 29.39 -9.65 8.58
CA THR A 68 29.76 -11.06 8.57
C THR A 68 30.77 -11.35 7.45
N SER A 69 31.83 -12.12 7.74
CA SER A 69 32.86 -12.45 6.75
C SER A 69 32.29 -13.21 5.55
N PRO A 70 32.84 -13.02 4.33
CA PRO A 70 32.34 -13.66 3.12
C PRO A 70 32.26 -15.19 3.23
N ASP A 71 33.23 -15.86 3.85
CA ASP A 71 33.22 -17.31 4.04
C ASP A 71 32.03 -17.78 4.87
N LYS A 72 31.71 -17.06 5.95
CA LYS A 72 30.54 -17.36 6.78
C LYS A 72 29.23 -17.09 6.03
N LEU A 73 29.20 -16.04 5.21
CA LEU A 73 28.04 -15.74 4.36
C LEU A 73 27.82 -16.84 3.31
N ILE A 74 28.88 -17.32 2.65
CA ILE A 74 28.80 -18.44 1.69
C ILE A 74 28.29 -19.70 2.40
N ALA A 75 28.87 -20.06 3.53
CA ALA A 75 28.43 -21.23 4.30
C ALA A 75 26.96 -21.12 4.69
N TYR A 76 26.54 -19.97 5.20
CA TYR A 76 25.15 -19.72 5.57
C TYR A 76 24.21 -19.77 4.37
N ALA A 77 24.54 -19.08 3.28
CA ALA A 77 23.71 -19.01 2.07
C ALA A 77 23.56 -20.37 1.41
N THR A 78 24.62 -21.20 1.43
CA THR A 78 24.58 -22.56 0.91
C THR A 78 23.67 -23.45 1.75
N ALA A 79 23.75 -23.34 3.07
CA ALA A 79 22.92 -24.13 4.00
C ALA A 79 21.45 -23.69 3.99
N HIS A 80 21.19 -22.40 3.77
CA HIS A 80 19.85 -21.79 3.93
C HIS A 80 19.33 -21.11 2.66
N ARG A 81 19.70 -21.59 1.47
CA ARG A 81 19.33 -20.98 0.17
C ARG A 81 17.83 -20.68 0.02
N LEU A 82 16.97 -21.56 0.57
CA LEU A 82 15.52 -21.36 0.52
C LEU A 82 15.04 -20.17 1.32
N LEU A 83 15.77 -19.73 2.34
CA LEU A 83 15.43 -18.51 3.08
C LEU A 83 15.67 -17.26 2.23
N PHE A 84 16.70 -17.24 1.39
CA PHE A 84 16.97 -16.13 0.48
C PHE A 84 15.92 -16.05 -0.61
N TYR A 85 15.65 -17.14 -1.34
CA TYR A 85 14.63 -17.17 -2.41
C TYR A 85 13.22 -16.94 -1.86
N GLY A 86 12.85 -17.67 -0.80
CA GLY A 86 11.56 -17.51 -0.15
C GLY A 86 11.39 -16.12 0.47
N GLY A 87 12.46 -15.58 1.04
CA GLY A 87 12.50 -14.23 1.58
C GLY A 87 12.25 -13.17 0.51
N GLY A 88 12.95 -13.22 -0.62
CA GLY A 88 12.74 -12.31 -1.74
C GLY A 88 11.30 -12.38 -2.27
N TRP A 89 10.75 -13.59 -2.40
CA TRP A 89 9.36 -13.78 -2.83
C TRP A 89 8.34 -13.22 -1.81
N LEU A 90 8.52 -13.53 -0.51
CA LEU A 90 7.63 -13.04 0.55
C LEU A 90 7.61 -11.51 0.62
N GLN A 91 8.79 -10.91 0.56
CA GLN A 91 8.97 -9.46 0.59
C GLN A 91 8.33 -8.80 -0.63
N ALA A 92 8.64 -9.27 -1.84
CA ALA A 92 8.10 -8.71 -3.08
C ALA A 92 6.57 -8.84 -3.12
N THR A 93 6.02 -10.02 -2.84
CA THR A 93 4.58 -10.27 -2.86
C THR A 93 3.87 -9.51 -1.75
N GLY A 94 4.39 -9.50 -0.53
CA GLY A 94 3.83 -8.79 0.60
C GLY A 94 3.76 -7.28 0.37
N SER A 95 4.84 -6.70 -0.18
CA SER A 95 4.88 -5.28 -0.53
C SER A 95 3.95 -4.94 -1.68
N LEU A 96 3.87 -5.78 -2.72
CA LEU A 96 2.93 -5.58 -3.83
C LEU A 96 1.48 -5.56 -3.34
N LEU A 97 1.09 -6.49 -2.48
CA LEU A 97 -0.26 -6.51 -1.90
C LEU A 97 -0.51 -5.28 -1.02
N SER A 98 0.47 -4.83 -0.26
CA SER A 98 0.38 -3.59 0.51
C SER A 98 0.18 -2.36 -0.40
N ILE A 99 0.89 -2.31 -1.53
CA ILE A 99 0.69 -1.28 -2.56
C ILE A 99 -0.73 -1.34 -3.15
N VAL A 100 -1.23 -2.52 -3.48
CA VAL A 100 -2.63 -2.69 -3.96
C VAL A 100 -3.61 -2.13 -2.94
N PHE A 101 -3.42 -2.36 -1.64
CA PHE A 101 -4.24 -1.77 -0.59
C PHE A 101 -4.19 -0.23 -0.61
N PHE A 102 -2.99 0.37 -0.72
CA PHE A 102 -2.85 1.84 -0.81
C PHE A 102 -3.55 2.41 -2.05
N LEU A 103 -3.43 1.74 -3.20
CA LEU A 103 -4.13 2.15 -4.43
C LEU A 103 -5.66 2.12 -4.26
N VAL A 104 -6.18 1.11 -3.56
CA VAL A 104 -7.61 1.03 -3.21
C VAL A 104 -8.02 2.19 -2.30
N LEU A 105 -7.24 2.51 -1.28
CA LEU A 105 -7.52 3.66 -0.40
C LEU A 105 -7.55 4.97 -1.19
N LEU A 106 -6.60 5.20 -2.11
CA LEU A 106 -6.56 6.38 -2.97
C LEU A 106 -7.78 6.46 -3.89
N GLN A 107 -8.21 5.33 -4.44
CA GLN A 107 -9.39 5.27 -5.28
C GLN A 107 -10.67 5.58 -4.49
N LEU A 108 -10.83 4.98 -3.30
CA LEU A 108 -11.99 5.18 -2.43
C LEU A 108 -12.06 6.60 -1.85
N SER A 109 -10.93 7.22 -1.59
CA SER A 109 -10.86 8.60 -1.10
C SER A 109 -11.11 9.66 -2.18
N GLY A 110 -11.14 9.26 -3.47
CA GLY A 110 -11.22 10.19 -4.59
C GLY A 110 -9.95 11.04 -4.77
N ALA A 111 -8.88 10.75 -4.03
CA ALA A 111 -7.68 11.59 -3.99
C ALA A 111 -6.67 11.30 -5.12
N ARG A 112 -6.95 10.35 -6.03
CA ARG A 112 -6.01 9.90 -7.05
C ARG A 112 -5.44 11.03 -7.93
N SER A 113 -6.22 12.04 -8.23
CA SER A 113 -5.83 13.20 -9.04
C SER A 113 -5.33 14.40 -8.23
N THR A 114 -5.24 14.29 -6.91
CA THR A 114 -4.74 15.34 -6.03
C THR A 114 -3.22 15.27 -5.87
N LEU A 115 -2.61 16.35 -5.37
CA LEU A 115 -1.18 16.35 -5.02
C LEU A 115 -0.84 15.22 -4.02
N ALA A 116 -1.67 15.04 -2.98
CA ALA A 116 -1.51 13.97 -2.00
C ALA A 116 -1.52 12.57 -2.66
N GLY A 117 -2.48 12.34 -3.58
CA GLY A 117 -2.54 11.12 -4.36
C GLY A 117 -1.32 10.91 -5.24
N SER A 118 -0.83 11.97 -5.91
CA SER A 118 0.38 11.90 -6.75
C SER A 118 1.61 11.56 -5.92
N VAL A 119 1.77 12.15 -4.73
CA VAL A 119 2.86 11.83 -3.79
C VAL A 119 2.78 10.36 -3.36
N ALA A 120 1.59 9.87 -2.98
CA ALA A 120 1.41 8.47 -2.62
C ALA A 120 1.72 7.51 -3.78
N LEU A 121 1.26 7.81 -4.99
CA LEU A 121 1.53 6.99 -6.18
C LEU A 121 3.02 6.94 -6.51
N THR A 122 3.72 8.07 -6.44
CA THR A 122 5.17 8.13 -6.62
C THR A 122 5.87 7.30 -5.53
N GLY A 123 5.45 7.45 -4.28
CA GLY A 123 5.96 6.63 -3.17
C GLY A 123 5.76 5.14 -3.39
N CYS A 124 4.58 4.71 -3.86
CA CYS A 124 4.29 3.31 -4.20
C CYS A 124 5.19 2.79 -5.34
N ALA A 125 5.42 3.61 -6.38
CA ALA A 125 6.30 3.23 -7.48
C ALA A 125 7.76 3.08 -7.03
N LEU A 126 8.26 4.03 -6.22
CA LEU A 126 9.58 3.95 -5.61
C LEU A 126 9.70 2.75 -4.67
N LEU A 127 8.68 2.49 -3.84
CA LEU A 127 8.64 1.33 -2.95
C LEU A 127 8.76 0.03 -3.73
N LEU A 128 7.98 -0.13 -4.80
CA LEU A 128 8.05 -1.32 -5.66
C LEU A 128 9.44 -1.48 -6.28
N SER A 129 10.04 -0.40 -6.77
CA SER A 129 11.39 -0.42 -7.35
C SER A 129 12.44 -0.84 -6.32
N VAL A 130 12.39 -0.26 -5.12
CA VAL A 130 13.31 -0.59 -4.02
C VAL A 130 13.18 -2.06 -3.62
N VAL A 131 11.95 -2.55 -3.45
CA VAL A 131 11.69 -3.93 -3.05
C VAL A 131 12.15 -4.94 -4.10
N VAL A 132 11.93 -4.66 -5.40
CA VAL A 132 12.39 -5.55 -6.47
C VAL A 132 13.91 -5.59 -6.54
N ILE A 133 14.58 -4.45 -6.41
CA ILE A 133 16.05 -4.39 -6.37
C ILE A 133 16.58 -5.15 -5.15
N GLU A 134 16.00 -4.94 -3.98
CA GLU A 134 16.43 -5.64 -2.76
C GLU A 134 16.22 -7.15 -2.88
N ALA A 135 15.06 -7.61 -3.38
CA ALA A 135 14.80 -9.02 -3.61
C ALA A 135 15.82 -9.65 -4.59
N ALA A 136 16.14 -8.95 -5.68
CA ALA A 136 17.15 -9.40 -6.64
C ALA A 136 18.56 -9.50 -6.01
N LEU A 137 18.94 -8.53 -5.17
CA LEU A 137 20.21 -8.57 -4.43
C LEU A 137 20.22 -9.72 -3.42
N LEU A 138 19.11 -9.96 -2.74
CA LEU A 138 18.96 -11.04 -1.78
C LEU A 138 19.10 -12.42 -2.46
N GLU A 139 18.49 -12.59 -3.63
CA GLU A 139 18.59 -13.83 -4.43
C GLU A 139 19.97 -14.02 -5.06
N ALA A 140 20.70 -12.94 -5.35
CA ALA A 140 22.07 -13.02 -5.86
C ALA A 140 23.05 -13.67 -4.87
N VAL A 141 22.78 -13.57 -3.56
CA VAL A 141 23.65 -14.13 -2.51
C VAL A 141 23.82 -15.64 -2.63
N PRO A 142 22.77 -16.48 -2.63
CA PRO A 142 22.95 -17.93 -2.78
C PRO A 142 23.43 -18.35 -4.17
N ILE A 143 23.15 -17.57 -5.23
CA ILE A 143 23.65 -17.83 -6.57
C ILE A 143 25.19 -17.65 -6.61
N ALA A 144 25.68 -16.54 -6.09
CA ALA A 144 27.12 -16.28 -6.00
C ALA A 144 27.83 -17.25 -5.04
N ALA A 145 27.18 -17.60 -3.91
CA ALA A 145 27.72 -18.59 -2.98
C ALA A 145 27.92 -19.97 -3.61
N ALA A 146 26.99 -20.40 -4.47
CA ALA A 146 27.10 -21.68 -5.20
C ALA A 146 28.31 -21.70 -6.16
N ASN A 147 28.75 -20.54 -6.62
CA ASN A 147 29.93 -20.38 -7.49
C ASN A 147 31.22 -20.06 -6.70
N GLY A 148 31.17 -19.97 -5.39
CA GLY A 148 32.30 -19.60 -4.53
C GLY A 148 32.77 -18.16 -4.69
N ASP A 149 31.92 -17.27 -5.25
CA ASP A 149 32.25 -15.86 -5.48
C ASP A 149 32.04 -15.02 -4.21
N GLN A 150 33.09 -14.93 -3.40
CA GLN A 150 33.09 -14.19 -2.14
C GLN A 150 32.78 -12.71 -2.30
N ALA A 151 33.31 -12.08 -3.37
CA ALA A 151 33.15 -10.64 -3.59
C ALA A 151 31.70 -10.30 -3.90
N THR A 152 31.06 -11.08 -4.78
CA THR A 152 29.64 -10.89 -5.13
C THR A 152 28.73 -11.19 -3.95
N VAL A 153 28.99 -12.25 -3.17
CA VAL A 153 28.23 -12.57 -1.95
C VAL A 153 28.25 -11.40 -0.97
N ALA A 154 29.45 -10.88 -0.64
CA ALA A 154 29.61 -9.79 0.30
C ALA A 154 28.93 -8.50 -0.21
N THR A 155 29.12 -8.19 -1.48
CA THR A 155 28.54 -6.99 -2.11
C THR A 155 27.02 -7.04 -2.17
N ALA A 156 26.44 -8.14 -2.66
CA ALA A 156 24.99 -8.30 -2.76
C ALA A 156 24.32 -8.24 -1.39
N PHE A 157 24.90 -8.91 -0.38
CA PHE A 157 24.39 -8.88 0.98
C PHE A 157 24.49 -7.48 1.61
N ALA A 158 25.61 -6.77 1.43
CA ALA A 158 25.78 -5.43 1.94
C ALA A 158 24.81 -4.42 1.27
N LEU A 159 24.62 -4.53 -0.04
CA LEU A 159 23.70 -3.67 -0.79
C LEU A 159 22.25 -3.92 -0.39
N SER A 160 21.81 -5.19 -0.27
CA SER A 160 20.46 -5.53 0.18
C SER A 160 20.17 -4.89 1.55
N ASN A 161 21.04 -5.10 2.54
CA ASN A 161 20.89 -4.46 3.86
C ASN A 161 20.94 -2.93 3.78
N GLY A 162 21.78 -2.36 2.93
CA GLY A 162 21.91 -0.91 2.75
C GLY A 162 20.66 -0.29 2.13
N VAL A 163 20.08 -0.92 1.12
CA VAL A 163 18.84 -0.48 0.48
C VAL A 163 17.70 -0.48 1.50
N PHE A 164 17.53 -1.58 2.22
CA PHE A 164 16.48 -1.70 3.23
C PHE A 164 16.66 -0.71 4.39
N ALA A 165 17.87 -0.60 4.95
CA ALA A 165 18.09 0.23 6.13
C ALA A 165 18.10 1.74 5.86
N ARG A 166 18.48 2.17 4.65
CA ARG A 166 18.75 3.58 4.36
C ARG A 166 17.85 4.17 3.28
N ILE A 167 17.56 3.44 2.20
CA ILE A 167 16.79 3.98 1.09
C ILE A 167 15.29 3.89 1.38
N PHE A 168 14.82 2.72 1.82
CA PHE A 168 13.42 2.50 2.12
C PHE A 168 12.82 3.51 3.13
N PRO A 169 13.43 3.76 4.32
CA PRO A 169 12.86 4.68 5.30
C PRO A 169 13.08 6.16 4.96
N LEU A 170 13.96 6.48 4.01
CA LEU A 170 14.28 7.88 3.68
C LEU A 170 13.31 8.49 2.66
N ALA A 171 12.86 7.72 1.67
CA ALA A 171 12.05 8.27 0.58
C ALA A 171 10.75 7.48 0.32
N PRO A 172 10.73 6.18 -0.05
CA PRO A 172 9.48 5.50 -0.44
C PRO A 172 8.44 5.50 0.66
N ALA A 173 8.78 5.00 1.85
CA ALA A 173 7.84 4.88 2.96
C ALA A 173 7.28 6.23 3.41
N PRO A 174 8.09 7.28 3.66
CA PRO A 174 7.57 8.61 3.98
C PRO A 174 6.60 9.16 2.93
N MET A 175 6.92 9.01 1.64
CA MET A 175 6.05 9.50 0.56
C MET A 175 4.71 8.78 0.54
N VAL A 176 4.69 7.46 0.69
CA VAL A 176 3.44 6.68 0.78
C VAL A 176 2.61 7.16 1.97
N PHE A 177 3.19 7.22 3.17
CA PHE A 177 2.46 7.56 4.39
C PHE A 177 2.04 9.02 4.44
N ALA A 178 2.85 9.96 3.96
CA ALA A 178 2.43 11.36 3.81
C ALA A 178 1.24 11.46 2.84
N GLY A 179 1.39 10.92 1.64
CA GLY A 179 0.36 11.00 0.60
C GLY A 179 -0.95 10.35 1.05
N ILE A 180 -0.91 9.15 1.64
CA ILE A 180 -2.09 8.46 2.17
C ILE A 180 -2.70 9.22 3.34
N GLY A 181 -1.91 9.73 4.28
CA GLY A 181 -2.40 10.50 5.42
C GLY A 181 -3.18 11.74 4.99
N PHE A 182 -2.64 12.52 4.06
CA PHE A 182 -3.35 13.68 3.52
C PHE A 182 -4.54 13.29 2.63
N ALA A 183 -4.42 12.24 1.81
CA ALA A 183 -5.51 11.76 0.97
C ALA A 183 -6.73 11.25 1.77
N LEU A 184 -6.51 10.64 2.93
CA LEU A 184 -7.60 10.17 3.80
C LEU A 184 -8.21 11.28 4.66
N SER A 185 -7.54 12.43 4.79
CA SER A 185 -8.01 13.52 5.64
C SER A 185 -9.34 14.06 5.15
N GLY A 186 -10.39 13.93 5.98
CA GLY A 186 -11.71 14.47 5.70
C GLY A 186 -12.61 13.62 4.78
N THR A 187 -12.15 12.48 4.26
CA THR A 187 -12.92 11.67 3.30
C THR A 187 -13.94 10.70 3.91
N GLY A 188 -13.79 10.37 5.19
CA GLY A 188 -14.66 9.38 5.86
C GLY A 188 -14.46 7.92 5.42
N VAL A 189 -13.52 7.61 4.52
CA VAL A 189 -13.20 6.23 4.08
C VAL A 189 -12.72 5.38 5.25
N LEU A 190 -11.89 5.96 6.10
CA LEU A 190 -11.41 5.38 7.36
C LEU A 190 -11.60 6.38 8.51
N PRO A 191 -11.64 5.90 9.77
CA PRO A 191 -11.60 6.77 10.94
C PRO A 191 -10.40 7.75 10.88
N ARG A 192 -10.60 8.98 11.34
CA ARG A 192 -9.59 10.06 11.29
C ARG A 192 -8.25 9.70 11.94
N VAL A 193 -8.26 8.75 12.87
CA VAL A 193 -7.03 8.27 13.50
C VAL A 193 -6.05 7.69 12.48
N PHE A 194 -6.53 6.97 11.46
CA PHE A 194 -5.65 6.41 10.43
C PHE A 194 -4.95 7.48 9.60
N ALA A 195 -5.63 8.57 9.26
CA ALA A 195 -5.00 9.68 8.55
C ALA A 195 -3.89 10.34 9.39
N ARG A 196 -4.16 10.60 10.68
CA ARG A 196 -3.21 11.22 11.59
C ARG A 196 -1.99 10.32 11.88
N THR A 197 -2.24 9.04 12.13
CA THR A 197 -1.17 8.07 12.40
C THR A 197 -0.32 7.80 11.16
N ALA A 198 -0.86 7.86 9.95
CA ALA A 198 -0.07 7.80 8.73
C ALA A 198 0.92 8.97 8.64
N VAL A 199 0.50 10.20 8.90
CA VAL A 199 1.42 11.37 8.94
C VAL A 199 2.47 11.22 10.02
N LEU A 200 2.11 10.69 11.21
CA LEU A 200 3.08 10.41 12.27
C LEU A 200 4.12 9.36 11.82
N ILE A 201 3.67 8.27 11.20
CA ILE A 201 4.54 7.20 10.67
C ILE A 201 5.49 7.78 9.61
N CYS A 202 5.03 8.66 8.74
CA CYS A 202 5.90 9.38 7.81
C CYS A 202 7.05 10.09 8.55
N GLY A 203 6.75 10.87 9.59
CA GLY A 203 7.77 11.55 10.39
C GLY A 203 8.74 10.58 11.08
N LEU A 204 8.24 9.47 11.61
CA LEU A 204 9.06 8.45 12.24
C LEU A 204 9.99 7.74 11.23
N PHE A 205 9.53 7.47 10.01
CA PHE A 205 10.39 6.94 8.95
C PHE A 205 11.50 7.91 8.58
N LEU A 206 11.22 9.20 8.44
CA LEU A 206 12.26 10.21 8.16
C LEU A 206 13.32 10.25 9.25
N ILE A 207 12.91 10.20 10.53
CA ILE A 207 13.82 10.13 11.66
C ILE A 207 14.65 8.84 11.62
N ALA A 208 14.01 7.69 11.34
CA ALA A 208 14.67 6.40 11.23
C ALA A 208 15.70 6.39 10.09
N GLY A 209 15.34 6.90 8.92
CA GLY A 209 16.24 7.00 7.77
C GLY A 209 17.43 7.91 8.04
N LEU A 210 17.22 9.06 8.68
CA LEU A 210 18.28 9.96 9.08
C LEU A 210 19.21 9.32 10.12
N ALA A 211 18.66 8.65 11.13
CA ALA A 211 19.43 7.94 12.15
C ALA A 211 20.30 6.83 11.54
N ALA A 212 19.79 6.14 10.51
CA ALA A 212 20.51 5.07 9.81
C ALA A 212 21.76 5.54 9.06
N VAL A 213 21.87 6.84 8.76
CA VAL A 213 23.09 7.43 8.18
C VAL A 213 24.23 7.49 9.20
N PHE A 214 23.89 7.71 10.48
CA PHE A 214 24.87 7.96 11.53
C PHE A 214 25.12 6.76 12.47
N ALA A 215 24.26 5.73 12.43
CA ALA A 215 24.33 4.63 13.38
C ALA A 215 24.15 3.25 12.73
N THR A 216 24.92 2.27 13.22
CA THR A 216 24.77 0.85 12.83
C THR A 216 23.41 0.26 13.25
N ALA A 217 22.72 0.87 14.20
CA ALA A 217 21.37 0.52 14.64
C ALA A 217 20.28 0.80 13.57
N GLY A 218 20.63 1.42 12.44
CA GLY A 218 19.67 1.79 11.39
C GLY A 218 18.90 0.62 10.83
N LEU A 219 19.53 -0.55 10.69
CA LEU A 219 18.85 -1.76 10.23
C LEU A 219 17.75 -2.22 11.21
N ILE A 220 18.05 -2.23 12.51
CA ILE A 220 17.07 -2.59 13.54
C ILE A 220 15.90 -1.60 13.53
N LEU A 221 16.20 -0.31 13.43
CA LEU A 221 15.18 0.73 13.39
C LEU A 221 14.30 0.61 12.13
N ALA A 222 14.88 0.28 10.98
CA ALA A 222 14.14 0.02 9.75
C ALA A 222 13.19 -1.19 9.91
N ILE A 223 13.65 -2.28 10.54
CA ILE A 223 12.82 -3.46 10.85
C ILE A 223 11.64 -3.06 11.76
N VAL A 224 11.91 -2.34 12.85
CA VAL A 224 10.87 -1.86 13.77
C VAL A 224 9.83 -1.01 13.04
N MET A 225 10.28 -0.09 12.19
CA MET A 225 9.38 0.77 11.42
C MET A 225 8.57 -0.03 10.39
N SER A 226 9.13 -1.08 9.78
CA SER A 226 8.40 -1.97 8.88
C SER A 226 7.33 -2.78 9.60
N VAL A 227 7.57 -3.17 10.85
CA VAL A 227 6.54 -3.81 11.70
C VAL A 227 5.42 -2.81 12.03
N VAL A 228 5.75 -1.57 12.38
CA VAL A 228 4.75 -0.51 12.65
C VAL A 228 3.91 -0.24 11.40
N GLU A 229 4.54 -0.17 10.22
CA GLU A 229 3.86 -0.06 8.94
C GLU A 229 2.90 -1.23 8.70
N ALA A 230 3.38 -2.46 8.84
CA ALA A 230 2.59 -3.67 8.63
C ALA A 230 1.36 -3.71 9.56
N VAL A 231 1.53 -3.35 10.84
CA VAL A 231 0.43 -3.26 11.82
C VAL A 231 -0.58 -2.18 11.40
N TRP A 232 -0.11 -1.01 10.96
CA TRP A 232 -0.98 0.07 10.50
C TRP A 232 -1.80 -0.37 9.27
N ILE A 233 -1.16 -0.99 8.26
CA ILE A 233 -1.83 -1.48 7.05
C ILE A 233 -2.90 -2.51 7.42
N ALA A 234 -2.56 -3.51 8.25
CA ALA A 234 -3.50 -4.55 8.68
C ALA A 234 -4.69 -3.96 9.45
N ALA A 235 -4.44 -3.04 10.38
CA ALA A 235 -5.49 -2.38 11.15
C ALA A 235 -6.42 -1.53 10.25
N ALA A 236 -5.85 -0.79 9.29
CA ALA A 236 -6.61 -0.01 8.33
C ALA A 236 -7.45 -0.90 7.40
N ALA A 237 -6.90 -2.05 6.96
CA ALA A 237 -7.62 -3.03 6.14
C ALA A 237 -8.80 -3.66 6.90
N ILE A 238 -8.62 -4.01 8.17
CA ILE A 238 -9.69 -4.51 9.04
C ILE A 238 -10.78 -3.44 9.24
N ALA A 239 -10.39 -2.18 9.47
CA ALA A 239 -11.33 -1.08 9.59
C ALA A 239 -12.14 -0.89 8.29
N LEU A 240 -11.49 -0.97 7.12
CA LEU A 240 -12.14 -0.90 5.81
C LEU A 240 -13.15 -2.03 5.61
N ALA A 241 -12.81 -3.27 6.02
CA ALA A 241 -13.71 -4.41 5.94
C ALA A 241 -14.95 -4.23 6.83
N ARG A 242 -14.79 -3.69 8.05
CA ARG A 242 -15.90 -3.46 8.99
C ARG A 242 -16.88 -2.40 8.49
N THR A 243 -16.42 -1.33 7.88
CA THR A 243 -17.32 -0.33 7.29
C THR A 243 -18.19 -0.92 6.18
N THR A 244 -17.68 -1.90 5.43
CA THR A 244 -18.42 -2.61 4.39
C THR A 244 -19.51 -3.54 4.96
N ALA A 245 -19.31 -4.10 6.15
CA ALA A 245 -20.28 -4.97 6.80
C ALA A 245 -21.46 -4.18 7.40
N HIS A 246 -21.22 -3.01 7.96
CA HIS A 246 -22.24 -2.18 8.62
C HIS A 246 -23.31 -1.66 7.65
N THR A 247 -22.91 -1.31 6.42
CA THR A 247 -23.85 -0.88 5.36
C THR A 247 -24.82 -1.97 4.92
N ARG A 248 -24.54 -3.27 5.16
CA ARG A 248 -25.45 -4.38 4.87
C ARG A 248 -26.65 -4.45 5.82
N HIS A 249 -26.44 -4.19 7.11
CA HIS A 249 -27.51 -4.29 8.11
C HIS A 249 -28.58 -3.22 7.92
N LEU A 250 -28.18 -2.01 7.54
CA LEU A 250 -29.10 -0.89 7.34
C LEU A 250 -29.92 -0.98 6.03
N GLY A 251 -29.40 -1.66 5.00
CA GLY A 251 -30.09 -1.87 3.71
C GLY A 251 -31.03 -3.08 3.68
N GLY A 252 -30.98 -3.97 4.67
CA GLY A 252 -31.79 -5.19 4.77
C GLY A 252 -33.11 -5.02 5.50
N GLU A 253 -33.23 -3.97 6.36
CA GLU A 253 -34.44 -3.72 7.17
C GLU A 253 -35.54 -2.90 6.46
N SER A 254 -35.28 -2.47 5.20
CA SER A 254 -36.24 -1.69 4.40
C SER A 254 -36.94 -2.47 3.29
N ARG A 255 -37.00 -3.80 3.38
CA ARG A 255 -37.78 -4.64 2.43
C ARG A 255 -38.87 -5.41 3.08
#